data_252e70806ac36c85a949a3414adaeae8
#
_entry.id   252e70806ac36c85a949a3414adaeae8
#
_cell.length_a   1.000
_cell.length_b   1.000
_cell.length_c   1.000
_cell.angle_alpha   90.00
_cell.angle_beta   90.00
_cell.angle_gamma   90.00
#
_symmetry.space_group_name_H-M   'P 1'
#
loop_
_entity.id
_entity.type
_entity.pdbx_description
1 polymer ?
#
loop_
_entity_poly.entity_id
_entity_poly.type
_entity_poly.pdbx_seq_one_letter_code
_entity_poly.pdbx_strand_id
1 'polypeptide(L)'
;AVADRFEKHYEVLRVSRHSTPQVDMSDVDSIRAFYKEAGPLDAIVVCAGFAPFSHLTDLSREDFSAAATGKLLGQVSLVTEGLSYLNDGGSFTLTTGILSQHPIAGSAAASMANGGVESFVTAASTELPRGQRINAVSPTVLKEATGFHSAFPGFKQVPATEVADAYIRSVEGVETGKVF
;
A
#
# COMPACT_ATOMS: atom_id res chain seq x y z
N ALA A 1 -1.53 12.24 -7.58
CA ALA A 1 -0.07 12.46 -7.38
C ALA A 1 0.74 11.27 -7.88
N VAL A 2 0.60 10.07 -7.28
CA VAL A 2 1.41 8.90 -7.68
C VAL A 2 1.12 8.53 -9.14
N ALA A 3 -0.13 8.24 -9.50
CA ALA A 3 -0.49 7.90 -10.88
C ALA A 3 -0.10 9.00 -11.89
N ASP A 4 -0.36 10.27 -11.57
CA ASP A 4 0.01 11.40 -12.43
C ASP A 4 1.53 11.49 -12.69
N ARG A 5 2.33 10.99 -11.75
CA ARG A 5 3.79 10.93 -11.89
C ARG A 5 4.20 9.85 -12.88
N PHE A 6 3.58 8.66 -12.80
CA PHE A 6 3.85 7.54 -13.70
C PHE A 6 3.31 7.77 -15.11
N GLU A 7 2.14 8.38 -15.27
CA GLU A 7 1.53 8.64 -16.60
C GLU A 7 2.38 9.48 -17.54
N LYS A 8 3.42 10.13 -17.04
CA LYS A 8 4.37 10.86 -17.89
C LYS A 8 5.23 9.95 -18.76
N HIS A 9 5.41 8.69 -18.35
CA HIS A 9 6.35 7.76 -18.97
C HIS A 9 5.79 6.35 -19.19
N TYR A 10 4.63 6.04 -18.61
CA TYR A 10 4.04 4.70 -18.60
C TYR A 10 2.55 4.75 -18.92
N GLU A 11 2.04 3.65 -19.41
CA GLU A 11 0.59 3.39 -19.45
C GLU A 11 0.14 3.01 -18.04
N VAL A 12 -0.79 3.76 -17.45
CA VAL A 12 -1.24 3.60 -16.08
C VAL A 12 -2.71 3.24 -16.03
N LEU A 13 -3.00 2.04 -15.55
CA LEU A 13 -4.37 1.62 -15.25
C LEU A 13 -4.73 2.03 -13.81
N ARG A 14 -5.55 3.07 -13.67
CA ARG A 14 -6.06 3.51 -12.36
C ARG A 14 -7.27 2.71 -11.96
N VAL A 15 -7.18 1.98 -10.86
CA VAL A 15 -8.27 1.12 -10.38
C VAL A 15 -8.68 1.44 -8.95
N SER A 16 -9.96 1.27 -8.67
CA SER A 16 -10.57 1.45 -7.36
C SER A 16 -11.88 0.65 -7.29
N ARG A 17 -12.57 0.72 -6.17
CA ARG A 17 -13.92 0.14 -6.03
C ARG A 17 -14.98 0.81 -6.92
N HIS A 18 -14.68 1.95 -7.51
CA HIS A 18 -15.61 2.78 -8.28
C HIS A 18 -15.12 3.10 -9.71
N SER A 19 -14.02 2.50 -10.14
CA SER A 19 -13.49 2.63 -11.50
C SER A 19 -13.97 1.49 -12.41
N THR A 20 -13.62 1.59 -13.70
CA THR A 20 -13.75 0.49 -14.66
C THR A 20 -12.40 0.33 -15.36
N PRO A 21 -11.73 -0.82 -15.20
CA PRO A 21 -12.09 -1.94 -14.33
C PRO A 21 -12.08 -1.55 -12.84
N GLN A 22 -12.77 -2.33 -12.02
CA GLN A 22 -12.82 -2.11 -10.57
C GLN A 22 -12.04 -3.17 -9.80
N VAL A 23 -11.56 -2.80 -8.60
CA VAL A 23 -11.01 -3.77 -7.64
C VAL A 23 -11.43 -3.39 -6.22
N ASP A 24 -11.97 -4.34 -5.49
CA ASP A 24 -12.12 -4.28 -4.04
C ASP A 24 -11.07 -5.19 -3.40
N MET A 25 -10.08 -4.59 -2.76
CA MET A 25 -8.99 -5.35 -2.14
C MET A 25 -9.42 -6.14 -0.88
N SER A 26 -10.64 -5.94 -0.38
CA SER A 26 -11.23 -6.76 0.68
C SER A 26 -11.94 -8.01 0.17
N ASP A 27 -12.11 -8.13 -1.15
CA ASP A 27 -12.75 -9.26 -1.82
C ASP A 27 -11.77 -9.92 -2.79
N VAL A 28 -11.35 -11.14 -2.47
CA VAL A 28 -10.38 -11.92 -3.26
C VAL A 28 -10.91 -12.24 -4.66
N ASP A 29 -12.21 -12.47 -4.82
CA ASP A 29 -12.78 -12.75 -6.13
C ASP A 29 -12.80 -11.49 -7.01
N SER A 30 -12.99 -10.31 -6.43
CA SER A 30 -12.81 -9.04 -7.12
C SER A 30 -11.37 -8.84 -7.59
N ILE A 31 -10.38 -9.18 -6.76
CA ILE A 31 -8.96 -9.12 -7.12
C ILE A 31 -8.64 -10.06 -8.29
N ARG A 32 -9.12 -11.30 -8.25
CA ARG A 32 -8.93 -12.30 -9.32
C ARG A 32 -9.57 -11.86 -10.64
N ALA A 33 -10.79 -11.34 -10.59
CA ALA A 33 -11.49 -10.82 -11.76
C ALA A 33 -10.71 -9.66 -12.39
N PHE A 34 -10.23 -8.73 -11.58
CA PHE A 34 -9.41 -7.61 -12.03
C PHE A 34 -8.13 -8.09 -12.74
N TYR A 35 -7.34 -8.99 -12.15
CA TYR A 35 -6.12 -9.46 -12.80
C TYR A 35 -6.39 -10.21 -14.11
N LYS A 36 -7.46 -10.98 -14.17
CA LYS A 36 -7.87 -11.67 -15.40
C LYS A 36 -8.21 -10.68 -16.53
N GLU A 37 -8.83 -9.54 -16.19
CA GLU A 37 -9.18 -8.50 -17.15
C GLU A 37 -7.96 -7.66 -17.55
N ALA A 38 -7.13 -7.27 -16.58
CA ALA A 38 -5.95 -6.41 -16.82
C ALA A 38 -4.85 -7.13 -17.61
N GLY A 39 -4.70 -8.45 -17.45
CA GLY A 39 -3.62 -9.21 -18.08
C GLY A 39 -2.24 -8.94 -17.45
N PRO A 40 -1.14 -9.17 -18.21
CA PRO A 40 0.21 -8.99 -17.69
C PRO A 40 0.53 -7.52 -17.35
N LEU A 41 1.21 -7.31 -16.22
CA LEU A 41 1.58 -6.00 -15.69
C LEU A 41 3.09 -5.94 -15.38
N ASP A 42 3.71 -4.76 -15.54
CA ASP A 42 5.12 -4.54 -15.20
C ASP A 42 5.29 -4.05 -13.76
N ALA A 43 4.28 -3.36 -13.23
CA ALA A 43 4.28 -2.88 -11.85
C ALA A 43 2.87 -2.85 -11.27
N ILE A 44 2.75 -3.14 -9.99
CA ILE A 44 1.51 -3.05 -9.22
C ILE A 44 1.78 -2.15 -8.01
N VAL A 45 1.11 -0.98 -8.00
CA VAL A 45 1.25 0.04 -6.95
C VAL A 45 -0.04 0.15 -6.17
N VAL A 46 0.00 -0.13 -4.89
CA VAL A 46 -1.17 -0.12 -4.01
C VAL A 46 -1.11 1.10 -3.08
N CYS A 47 -1.91 2.12 -3.37
CA CYS A 47 -2.04 3.35 -2.56
C CYS A 47 -3.27 3.35 -1.65
N ALA A 48 -3.97 2.22 -1.52
CA ALA A 48 -5.21 2.08 -0.78
C ALA A 48 -5.03 1.29 0.52
N GLY A 49 -5.93 1.52 1.45
CA GLY A 49 -6.01 0.79 2.71
C GLY A 49 -6.73 1.62 3.76
N PHE A 50 -7.57 0.97 4.56
CA PHE A 50 -8.32 1.60 5.64
C PHE A 50 -7.97 0.94 6.98
N ALA A 51 -7.83 1.76 8.01
CA ALA A 51 -7.73 1.31 9.39
C ALA A 51 -8.47 2.30 10.30
N PRO A 52 -9.24 1.83 11.27
CA PRO A 52 -9.89 2.70 12.25
C PRO A 52 -8.89 3.49 13.09
N PHE A 53 -9.27 4.71 13.44
CA PHE A 53 -8.57 5.58 14.39
C PHE A 53 -9.47 5.82 15.59
N SER A 54 -9.09 5.31 16.76
CA SER A 54 -9.79 5.52 18.05
C SER A 54 -8.84 5.25 19.21
N HIS A 55 -9.16 5.76 20.41
CA HIS A 55 -8.39 5.42 21.60
C HIS A 55 -8.42 3.91 21.86
N LEU A 56 -7.33 3.37 22.40
CA LEU A 56 -7.19 1.92 22.63
C LEU A 56 -8.33 1.34 23.49
N THR A 57 -8.84 2.13 24.42
CA THR A 57 -9.99 1.75 25.28
C THR A 57 -11.30 1.57 24.52
N ASP A 58 -11.41 2.19 23.34
CA ASP A 58 -12.64 2.24 22.54
C ASP A 58 -12.56 1.33 21.30
N LEU A 59 -11.36 0.75 21.05
CA LEU A 59 -11.16 -0.20 19.96
C LEU A 59 -11.63 -1.60 20.35
N SER A 60 -12.49 -2.16 19.53
CA SER A 60 -12.96 -3.53 19.62
C SER A 60 -12.07 -4.50 18.83
N ARG A 61 -12.28 -5.80 19.00
CA ARG A 61 -11.67 -6.83 18.17
C ARG A 61 -12.06 -6.66 16.69
N GLU A 62 -13.27 -6.22 16.43
CA GLU A 62 -13.83 -5.98 15.12
C GLU A 62 -13.08 -4.84 14.40
N ASP A 63 -12.68 -3.79 15.13
CA ASP A 63 -11.87 -2.70 14.58
C ASP A 63 -10.48 -3.18 14.16
N PHE A 64 -9.83 -4.02 14.96
CA PHE A 64 -8.56 -4.64 14.55
C PHE A 64 -8.75 -5.60 13.38
N SER A 65 -9.84 -6.35 13.34
CA SER A 65 -10.17 -7.22 12.21
C SER A 65 -10.43 -6.41 10.93
N ALA A 66 -11.12 -5.27 11.03
CA ALA A 66 -11.35 -4.36 9.92
C ALA A 66 -10.04 -3.76 9.39
N ALA A 67 -9.12 -3.34 10.27
CA ALA A 67 -7.79 -2.87 9.87
C ALA A 67 -6.97 -3.98 9.17
N ALA A 68 -7.02 -5.21 9.72
CA ALA A 68 -6.35 -6.36 9.14
C ALA A 68 -6.91 -6.67 7.75
N THR A 69 -8.22 -6.76 7.58
CA THR A 69 -8.85 -7.10 6.30
C THR A 69 -8.73 -5.95 5.30
N GLY A 70 -9.05 -4.72 5.72
CA GLY A 70 -9.14 -3.56 4.83
C GLY A 70 -7.80 -2.96 4.41
N LYS A 71 -6.69 -3.31 5.09
CA LYS A 71 -5.36 -2.81 4.72
C LYS A 71 -4.33 -3.93 4.58
N LEU A 72 -4.08 -4.73 5.62
CA LEU A 72 -3.03 -5.74 5.60
C LEU A 72 -3.36 -6.86 4.62
N LEU A 73 -4.42 -7.62 4.86
CA LEU A 73 -4.77 -8.77 4.02
C LEU A 73 -5.16 -8.37 2.60
N GLY A 74 -5.80 -7.22 2.43
CA GLY A 74 -6.11 -6.70 1.10
C GLY A 74 -4.85 -6.46 0.26
N GLN A 75 -3.82 -5.82 0.82
CA GLN A 75 -2.55 -5.63 0.11
C GLN A 75 -1.79 -6.96 -0.09
N VAL A 76 -1.81 -7.85 0.90
CA VAL A 76 -1.23 -9.21 0.76
C VAL A 76 -1.92 -9.97 -0.35
N SER A 77 -3.25 -9.95 -0.43
CA SER A 77 -4.02 -10.64 -1.48
C SER A 77 -3.71 -10.08 -2.87
N LEU A 78 -3.54 -8.77 -3.01
CA LEU A 78 -3.11 -8.17 -4.29
C LEU A 78 -1.73 -8.69 -4.73
N VAL A 79 -0.82 -8.97 -3.81
CA VAL A 79 0.48 -9.57 -4.14
C VAL A 79 0.32 -11.04 -4.50
N THR A 80 -0.32 -11.84 -3.65
CA THR A 80 -0.40 -13.31 -3.83
C THR A 80 -1.19 -13.70 -5.08
N GLU A 81 -2.31 -13.05 -5.34
CA GLU A 81 -3.11 -13.28 -6.56
C GLU A 81 -2.44 -12.65 -7.81
N GLY A 82 -1.61 -11.64 -7.62
CA GLY A 82 -0.92 -10.92 -8.70
C GLY A 82 0.37 -11.56 -9.19
N LEU A 83 0.94 -12.53 -8.45
CA LEU A 83 2.25 -13.13 -8.78
C LEU A 83 2.36 -13.65 -10.22
N SER A 84 1.32 -14.30 -10.73
CA SER A 84 1.31 -14.85 -12.09
C SER A 84 1.04 -13.81 -13.18
N TYR A 85 0.52 -12.65 -12.82
CA TYR A 85 0.22 -11.54 -13.74
C TYR A 85 1.33 -10.50 -13.78
N LEU A 86 2.22 -10.48 -12.80
CA LEU A 86 3.39 -9.61 -12.81
C LEU A 86 4.47 -10.22 -13.71
N ASN A 87 4.95 -9.44 -14.67
CA ASN A 87 6.02 -9.83 -15.57
C ASN A 87 7.33 -10.13 -14.84
N ASP A 88 8.25 -10.82 -15.52
CA ASP A 88 9.59 -11.09 -15.01
C ASP A 88 10.33 -9.76 -14.74
N GLY A 89 10.96 -9.66 -13.57
CA GLY A 89 11.61 -8.42 -13.13
C GLY A 89 10.65 -7.29 -12.69
N GLY A 90 9.36 -7.49 -12.78
CA GLY A 90 8.35 -6.53 -12.36
C GLY A 90 8.34 -6.26 -10.85
N SER A 91 7.51 -5.32 -10.39
CA SER A 91 7.53 -4.90 -8.99
C SER A 91 6.15 -4.71 -8.37
N PHE A 92 6.05 -5.08 -7.08
CA PHE A 92 4.97 -4.66 -6.18
C PHE A 92 5.45 -3.49 -5.32
N THR A 93 4.63 -2.45 -5.17
CA THR A 93 4.85 -1.37 -4.20
C THR A 93 3.63 -1.20 -3.34
N LEU A 94 3.75 -1.51 -2.06
CA LEU A 94 2.68 -1.41 -1.07
C LEU A 94 2.76 -0.09 -0.31
N THR A 95 1.67 0.29 0.36
CA THR A 95 1.62 1.52 1.17
C THR A 95 1.36 1.21 2.62
N THR A 96 2.25 1.67 3.48
CA THR A 96 2.11 1.61 4.93
C THR A 96 1.88 3.01 5.51
N GLY A 97 2.70 3.48 6.38
CA GLY A 97 2.72 4.80 6.99
C GLY A 97 3.54 4.82 8.25
N ILE A 98 4.08 5.99 8.58
CA ILE A 98 5.02 6.22 9.68
C ILE A 98 4.57 5.68 11.05
N LEU A 99 3.27 5.42 11.20
CA LEU A 99 2.67 4.98 12.48
C LEU A 99 3.10 3.57 12.92
N SER A 100 3.69 2.76 12.05
CA SER A 100 4.34 1.50 12.42
C SER A 100 5.56 1.72 13.33
N GLN A 101 6.26 2.84 13.15
CA GLN A 101 7.50 3.19 13.84
C GLN A 101 7.33 4.34 14.84
N HIS A 102 6.48 5.31 14.52
CA HIS A 102 6.22 6.50 15.32
C HIS A 102 4.71 6.65 15.56
N PRO A 103 4.14 5.86 16.48
CA PRO A 103 2.70 5.86 16.75
C PRO A 103 2.22 7.16 17.39
N ILE A 104 0.96 7.49 17.16
CA ILE A 104 0.24 8.58 17.82
C ILE A 104 -0.95 8.01 18.59
N ALA A 105 -1.55 8.81 19.45
CA ALA A 105 -2.77 8.41 20.16
C ALA A 105 -3.87 8.03 19.13
N GLY A 106 -4.55 6.94 19.38
CA GLY A 106 -5.61 6.42 18.48
C GLY A 106 -5.13 5.61 17.29
N SER A 107 -3.83 5.41 17.12
CA SER A 107 -3.26 4.75 15.93
C SER A 107 -3.07 3.22 16.04
N ALA A 108 -3.48 2.58 17.15
CA ALA A 108 -3.11 1.18 17.41
C ALA A 108 -3.48 0.21 16.27
N ALA A 109 -4.70 0.30 15.73
CA ALA A 109 -5.15 -0.56 14.63
C ALA A 109 -4.39 -0.24 13.32
N ALA A 110 -4.15 1.03 13.03
CA ALA A 110 -3.38 1.46 11.86
C ALA A 110 -1.91 1.04 11.96
N SER A 111 -1.29 1.20 13.15
CA SER A 111 0.09 0.77 13.41
C SER A 111 0.26 -0.73 13.25
N MET A 112 -0.68 -1.54 13.76
CA MET A 112 -0.71 -2.99 13.59
C MET A 112 -0.74 -3.38 12.10
N ALA A 113 -1.65 -2.79 11.33
CA ALA A 113 -1.78 -3.11 9.91
C ALA A 113 -0.54 -2.68 9.11
N ASN A 114 0.00 -1.48 9.37
CA ASN A 114 1.22 -0.99 8.72
C ASN A 114 2.42 -1.90 9.02
N GLY A 115 2.65 -2.23 10.29
CA GLY A 115 3.75 -3.13 10.70
C GLY A 115 3.62 -4.52 10.09
N GLY A 116 2.38 -5.05 9.98
CA GLY A 116 2.11 -6.31 9.30
C GLY A 116 2.49 -6.27 7.82
N VAL A 117 2.15 -5.20 7.09
CA VAL A 117 2.55 -5.02 5.68
C VAL A 117 4.08 -4.92 5.56
N GLU A 118 4.77 -4.16 6.41
CA GLU A 118 6.23 -4.01 6.38
C GLU A 118 6.95 -5.35 6.62
N SER A 119 6.48 -6.13 7.59
CA SER A 119 7.00 -7.47 7.86
C SER A 119 6.74 -8.43 6.69
N PHE A 120 5.54 -8.37 6.09
CA PHE A 120 5.21 -9.15 4.91
C PHE A 120 6.14 -8.82 3.73
N VAL A 121 6.34 -7.53 3.44
CA VAL A 121 7.25 -7.07 2.36
C VAL A 121 8.66 -7.61 2.56
N THR A 122 9.18 -7.52 3.77
CA THR A 122 10.53 -8.02 4.10
C THR A 122 10.63 -9.53 3.87
N ALA A 123 9.65 -10.31 4.34
CA ALA A 123 9.64 -11.75 4.18
C ALA A 123 9.44 -12.15 2.70
N ALA A 124 8.42 -11.60 2.04
CA ALA A 124 8.09 -11.92 0.65
C ALA A 124 9.24 -11.63 -0.32
N SER A 125 10.03 -10.57 -0.05
CA SER A 125 11.17 -10.22 -0.91
C SER A 125 12.23 -11.31 -1.04
N THR A 126 12.26 -12.27 -0.10
CA THR A 126 13.25 -13.36 -0.09
C THR A 126 12.86 -14.52 -1.01
N GLU A 127 11.60 -14.59 -1.46
CA GLU A 127 11.06 -15.75 -2.17
C GLU A 127 10.23 -15.41 -3.42
N LEU A 128 10.17 -14.12 -3.82
CA LEU A 128 9.47 -13.74 -5.06
C LEU A 128 10.11 -14.42 -6.27
N PRO A 129 9.29 -15.01 -7.17
CA PRO A 129 9.81 -15.71 -8.34
C PRO A 129 10.26 -14.74 -9.45
N ARG A 130 10.96 -15.24 -10.45
CA ARG A 130 11.26 -14.58 -11.72
C ARG A 130 11.91 -13.19 -11.61
N GLY A 131 12.70 -12.96 -10.54
CA GLY A 131 13.33 -11.66 -10.31
C GLY A 131 12.36 -10.53 -9.96
N GLN A 132 11.13 -10.86 -9.63
CA GLN A 132 10.14 -9.89 -9.15
C GLN A 132 10.60 -9.26 -7.84
N ARG A 133 10.20 -8.01 -7.61
CA ARG A 133 10.59 -7.22 -6.44
C ARG A 133 9.36 -6.75 -5.67
N ILE A 134 9.53 -6.50 -4.39
CA ILE A 134 8.48 -5.93 -3.54
C ILE A 134 9.07 -4.94 -2.55
N ASN A 135 8.44 -3.78 -2.43
CA ASN A 135 8.79 -2.76 -1.45
C ASN A 135 7.53 -2.14 -0.84
N ALA A 136 7.71 -1.35 0.21
CA ALA A 136 6.67 -0.50 0.77
C ALA A 136 7.10 0.97 0.77
N VAL A 137 6.13 1.87 0.70
CA VAL A 137 6.30 3.30 0.98
C VAL A 137 5.57 3.63 2.28
N SER A 138 6.30 4.24 3.23
CA SER A 138 5.83 4.55 4.59
C SER A 138 5.83 6.07 4.83
N PRO A 139 4.89 6.81 4.24
CA PRO A 139 4.87 8.25 4.36
C PRO A 139 4.49 8.72 5.76
N THR A 140 4.98 9.90 6.14
CA THR A 140 4.41 10.71 7.21
C THR A 140 3.09 11.36 6.75
N VAL A 141 2.47 12.19 7.59
CA VAL A 141 1.21 12.86 7.24
C VAL A 141 1.38 13.76 6.02
N LEU A 142 0.46 13.64 5.07
CA LEU A 142 0.49 14.44 3.85
C LEU A 142 0.01 15.87 4.12
N LYS A 143 0.58 16.85 3.41
CA LYS A 143 0.09 18.25 3.43
C LYS A 143 -1.37 18.35 3.02
N GLU A 144 -1.80 17.53 2.10
CA GLU A 144 -3.17 17.48 1.57
C GLU A 144 -4.16 16.84 2.56
N ALA A 145 -3.67 16.04 3.54
CA ALA A 145 -4.49 15.38 4.54
C ALA A 145 -4.80 16.28 5.75
N THR A 146 -5.32 17.48 5.50
CA THR A 146 -5.51 18.54 6.51
C THR A 146 -6.33 18.11 7.73
N GLY A 147 -7.29 17.21 7.55
CA GLY A 147 -8.11 16.68 8.63
C GLY A 147 -7.33 15.84 9.68
N PHE A 148 -6.11 15.41 9.35
CA PHE A 148 -5.27 14.62 10.24
C PHE A 148 -4.15 15.42 10.92
N HIS A 149 -3.88 16.66 10.51
CA HIS A 149 -2.73 17.43 10.98
C HIS A 149 -2.70 17.60 12.50
N SER A 150 -3.85 17.84 13.13
CA SER A 150 -3.96 17.99 14.59
C SER A 150 -3.59 16.73 15.37
N ALA A 151 -3.74 15.56 14.77
CA ALA A 151 -3.39 14.27 15.36
C ALA A 151 -1.89 13.94 15.25
N PHE A 152 -1.11 14.71 14.46
CA PHE A 152 0.32 14.50 14.22
C PHE A 152 1.18 15.66 14.76
N PRO A 153 1.16 15.96 16.07
CA PRO A 153 1.94 17.06 16.61
C PRO A 153 3.44 16.81 16.47
N GLY A 154 4.15 17.77 15.86
CA GLY A 154 5.61 17.69 15.64
C GLY A 154 6.05 16.86 14.44
N PHE A 155 5.14 16.21 13.72
CA PHE A 155 5.48 15.50 12.49
C PHE A 155 5.61 16.47 11.31
N LYS A 156 6.66 16.28 10.49
CA LYS A 156 6.79 17.01 9.23
C LYS A 156 5.69 16.58 8.26
N GLN A 157 4.94 17.55 7.76
CA GLN A 157 3.98 17.33 6.69
C GLN A 157 4.71 17.32 5.34
N VAL A 158 4.45 16.33 4.50
CA VAL A 158 5.06 16.21 3.17
C VAL A 158 4.00 16.29 2.07
N PRO A 159 4.30 16.92 0.93
CA PRO A 159 3.37 16.93 -0.19
C PRO A 159 3.29 15.54 -0.84
N ALA A 160 2.12 15.16 -1.32
CA ALA A 160 1.92 13.87 -2.00
C ALA A 160 2.81 13.71 -3.25
N THR A 161 3.25 14.80 -3.86
CA THR A 161 4.20 14.79 -4.98
C THR A 161 5.62 14.37 -4.57
N GLU A 162 6.06 14.73 -3.35
CA GLU A 162 7.35 14.29 -2.81
C GLU A 162 7.29 12.80 -2.44
N VAL A 163 6.18 12.36 -1.85
CA VAL A 163 5.97 10.94 -1.56
C VAL A 163 5.96 10.09 -2.84
N ALA A 164 5.47 10.63 -3.96
CA ALA A 164 5.46 9.93 -5.24
C ALA A 164 6.88 9.55 -5.73
N ASP A 165 7.92 10.28 -5.35
CA ASP A 165 9.31 9.94 -5.71
C ASP A 165 9.77 8.63 -5.05
N ALA A 166 9.27 8.29 -3.87
CA ALA A 166 9.53 6.99 -3.23
C ALA A 166 8.90 5.82 -4.02
N TYR A 167 7.72 6.03 -4.61
CA TYR A 167 7.10 5.03 -5.48
C TYR A 167 7.88 4.84 -6.77
N ILE A 168 8.39 5.92 -7.39
CA ILE A 168 9.27 5.83 -8.56
C ILE A 168 10.53 5.02 -8.20
N ARG A 169 11.18 5.32 -7.08
CA ARG A 169 12.34 4.58 -6.60
C ARG A 169 12.04 3.08 -6.42
N SER A 170 10.87 2.75 -5.88
CA SER A 170 10.45 1.35 -5.72
C SER A 170 10.25 0.63 -7.04
N VAL A 171 9.59 1.29 -8.00
CA VAL A 171 9.24 0.68 -9.31
C VAL A 171 10.45 0.61 -10.24
N GLU A 172 11.21 1.68 -10.38
CA GLU A 172 12.31 1.80 -11.34
C GLU A 172 13.67 1.35 -10.76
N GLY A 173 13.82 1.35 -9.43
CA GLY A 173 15.05 0.94 -8.75
C GLY A 173 15.24 -0.56 -8.72
N VAL A 174 16.41 -0.98 -8.22
CA VAL A 174 16.81 -2.39 -8.11
C VAL A 174 16.55 -3.00 -6.73
N GLU A 175 16.10 -2.19 -5.78
CA GLU A 175 15.93 -2.59 -4.39
C GLU A 175 14.69 -3.47 -4.22
N THR A 176 14.76 -4.42 -3.28
CA THR A 176 13.63 -5.25 -2.86
C THR A 176 13.63 -5.41 -1.33
N GLY A 177 12.47 -5.64 -0.73
CA GLY A 177 12.31 -5.81 0.72
C GLY A 177 12.50 -4.53 1.52
N LYS A 178 12.42 -3.35 0.87
CA LYS A 178 12.64 -2.04 1.51
C LYS A 178 11.34 -1.37 1.92
N VAL A 179 11.47 -0.54 2.95
CA VAL A 179 10.45 0.43 3.36
C VAL A 179 11.07 1.81 3.20
N PHE A 180 10.53 2.62 2.27
CA PHE A 180 11.01 3.96 1.92
C PHE A 180 10.24 5.04 2.67
#